data_aa0c3c9d4bf445347b863055d72b17d3
#
_entry.id   aa0c3c9d4bf445347b863055d72b17d3
#
_cell.length_a   1.000
_cell.length_b   1.000
_cell.length_c   1.000
_cell.angle_alpha   90.00
_cell.angle_beta   90.00
_cell.angle_gamma   90.00
#
_symmetry.space_group_name_H-M   'P 1'
#
loop_
_entity.id
_entity.type
_entity.pdbx_description
1 polymer ?
#
loop_
_entity_poly.entity_id
_entity_poly.type
_entity_poly.pdbx_seq_one_letter_code
_entity_poly.pdbx_strand_id
1 'polypeptide(L)'
;MLEKDATPKYKGLCITIRRATVRDLDRLHRIEVECFPEEAFTRLQLEYILTFPNFMSLIAEIDGEVAGFIIGSLEVYNDKVVGHIYSIDVLEKFRRRGVASKLLNEMEKLLVERGAEECYLEVRVDNLAARSLYKKHGYKQIKIQKDDYREGIHGIRLKKQLKSNSQNRKVE
;
A
#
# COMPACT_ATOMS: atom_id res chain seq x y z
N MET A 1 -21.91 41.37 -7.19
CA MET A 1 -20.98 40.95 -8.24
C MET A 1 -19.58 40.94 -7.64
N LEU A 2 -19.21 39.84 -7.03
CA LEU A 2 -17.84 39.57 -6.53
C LEU A 2 -17.62 38.06 -6.71
N GLU A 3 -16.96 37.72 -7.80
CA GLU A 3 -16.42 36.39 -8.03
C GLU A 3 -15.42 36.07 -6.93
N LYS A 4 -15.70 35.04 -6.15
CA LYS A 4 -14.74 34.45 -5.24
C LYS A 4 -13.83 33.55 -6.08
N ASP A 5 -12.64 34.03 -6.36
CA ASP A 5 -11.52 33.24 -6.79
C ASP A 5 -11.33 32.03 -5.87
N ALA A 6 -11.78 30.88 -6.35
CA ALA A 6 -11.45 29.60 -5.76
C ALA A 6 -10.05 29.19 -6.23
N THR A 7 -9.02 29.85 -5.70
CA THR A 7 -7.66 29.31 -5.81
C THR A 7 -7.60 27.95 -5.15
N PRO A 8 -7.12 26.90 -5.84
CA PRO A 8 -7.06 25.58 -5.24
C PRO A 8 -6.06 25.58 -4.08
N LYS A 9 -6.57 25.29 -2.90
CA LYS A 9 -5.89 25.29 -1.59
C LYS A 9 -4.73 24.24 -1.46
N TYR A 10 -4.24 23.69 -2.58
CA TYR A 10 -3.37 22.49 -2.60
C TYR A 10 -2.13 22.62 -3.49
N LYS A 11 -1.59 23.83 -3.70
CA LYS A 11 -0.24 23.98 -4.25
C LYS A 11 0.77 23.67 -3.12
N GLY A 12 1.40 22.48 -3.19
CA GLY A 12 2.59 22.18 -2.41
C GLY A 12 2.44 21.26 -1.19
N LEU A 13 1.44 20.33 -1.15
CA LEU A 13 1.42 19.32 -0.11
C LEU A 13 2.66 18.43 -0.21
N CYS A 14 3.58 18.58 0.74
CA CYS A 14 4.74 17.71 0.87
C CYS A 14 4.30 16.42 1.58
N ILE A 15 4.19 15.32 0.83
CA ILE A 15 3.99 13.98 1.40
C ILE A 15 5.38 13.40 1.66
N THR A 16 5.72 13.15 2.90
CA THR A 16 6.93 12.45 3.30
C THR A 16 6.63 10.98 3.56
N ILE A 17 7.56 10.09 3.19
CA ILE A 17 7.45 8.65 3.46
C ILE A 17 8.61 8.24 4.37
N ARG A 18 8.28 7.49 5.41
CA ARG A 18 9.26 6.89 6.32
C ARG A 18 8.89 5.45 6.65
N ARG A 19 9.85 4.70 7.17
CA ARG A 19 9.56 3.38 7.74
C ARG A 19 8.73 3.51 9.01
N ALA A 20 7.79 2.58 9.17
CA ALA A 20 7.09 2.37 10.43
C ALA A 20 7.99 1.61 11.41
N THR A 21 7.78 1.85 12.68
CA THR A 21 8.43 1.16 13.79
C THR A 21 7.38 0.71 14.82
N VAL A 22 7.78 -0.09 15.80
CA VAL A 22 6.89 -0.50 16.90
C VAL A 22 6.31 0.69 17.68
N ARG A 23 6.96 1.86 17.65
CA ARG A 23 6.44 3.09 18.26
C ARG A 23 5.19 3.62 17.56
N ASP A 24 4.97 3.21 16.32
CA ASP A 24 3.82 3.61 15.52
C ASP A 24 2.61 2.69 15.72
N LEU A 25 2.77 1.56 16.41
CA LEU A 25 1.78 0.48 16.53
C LEU A 25 0.37 0.97 16.87
N ASP A 26 0.22 1.77 17.93
CA ASP A 26 -1.10 2.24 18.36
C ASP A 26 -1.74 3.22 17.36
N ARG A 27 -0.90 3.97 16.65
CA ARG A 27 -1.37 4.87 15.59
C ARG A 27 -1.83 4.08 14.37
N LEU A 28 -1.05 3.11 13.92
CA LEU A 28 -1.39 2.26 12.78
C LEU A 28 -2.66 1.44 13.07
N HIS A 29 -2.77 0.87 14.26
CA HIS A 29 -3.96 0.13 14.64
C HIS A 29 -5.24 0.99 14.60
N ARG A 30 -5.17 2.24 15.07
CA ARG A 30 -6.32 3.17 14.99
C ARG A 30 -6.71 3.48 13.54
N ILE A 31 -5.74 3.71 12.65
CA ILE A 31 -5.98 3.98 11.24
C ILE A 31 -6.59 2.75 10.55
N GLU A 32 -6.06 1.57 10.83
CA GLU A 32 -6.56 0.29 10.30
C GLU A 32 -8.04 0.09 10.67
N VAL A 33 -8.38 0.24 11.94
CA VAL A 33 -9.77 0.11 12.43
C VAL A 33 -10.69 1.18 11.82
N GLU A 34 -10.20 2.40 11.62
CA GLU A 34 -10.98 3.46 10.97
C GLU A 34 -11.23 3.17 9.49
N CYS A 35 -10.21 2.65 8.78
CA CYS A 35 -10.30 2.36 7.35
C CYS A 35 -11.06 1.06 7.04
N PHE A 36 -10.85 0.02 7.84
CA PHE A 36 -11.37 -1.34 7.61
C PHE A 36 -11.91 -1.98 8.89
N PRO A 37 -12.97 -1.47 9.49
CA PRO A 37 -13.43 -1.90 10.83
C PRO A 37 -13.75 -3.40 10.95
N GLU A 38 -14.18 -4.04 9.85
CA GLU A 38 -14.55 -5.47 9.85
C GLU A 38 -13.38 -6.41 9.54
N GLU A 39 -12.31 -5.90 8.94
CA GLU A 39 -11.17 -6.68 8.42
C GLU A 39 -9.85 -6.24 9.03
N ALA A 40 -9.90 -5.29 10.00
CA ALA A 40 -8.72 -4.70 10.60
C ALA A 40 -7.80 -5.75 11.22
N PHE A 41 -6.50 -5.60 10.97
CA PHE A 41 -5.49 -6.34 11.73
C PHE A 41 -5.62 -6.02 13.21
N THR A 42 -5.56 -7.06 14.03
CA THR A 42 -5.47 -6.88 15.48
C THR A 42 -4.15 -6.19 15.85
N ARG A 43 -4.13 -5.57 17.03
CA ARG A 43 -2.91 -4.96 17.55
C ARG A 43 -1.73 -5.94 17.61
N LEU A 44 -1.98 -7.19 17.99
CA LEU A 44 -0.96 -8.25 18.06
C LEU A 44 -0.42 -8.63 16.65
N GLN A 45 -1.29 -8.70 15.65
CA GLN A 45 -0.87 -8.94 14.26
C GLN A 45 -0.02 -7.78 13.73
N LEU A 46 -0.39 -6.53 14.00
CA LEU A 46 0.41 -5.37 13.61
C LEU A 46 1.76 -5.33 14.33
N GLU A 47 1.82 -5.68 15.62
CA GLU A 47 3.08 -5.79 16.36
C GLU A 47 4.00 -6.84 15.74
N TYR A 48 3.47 -8.01 15.37
CA TYR A 48 4.20 -9.04 14.64
C TYR A 48 4.72 -8.50 13.29
N ILE A 49 3.87 -7.86 12.50
CA ILE A 49 4.23 -7.26 11.21
C ILE A 49 5.35 -6.23 11.35
N LEU A 50 5.30 -5.39 12.39
CA LEU A 50 6.31 -4.35 12.60
C LEU A 50 7.66 -4.88 13.09
N THR A 51 7.70 -6.10 13.62
CA THR A 51 8.91 -6.71 14.18
C THR A 51 9.51 -7.79 13.32
N PHE A 52 8.72 -8.44 12.48
CA PHE A 52 9.19 -9.58 11.70
C PHE A 52 9.96 -9.14 10.45
N PRO A 53 11.18 -9.68 10.18
CA PRO A 53 12.08 -9.15 9.14
C PRO A 53 11.55 -9.18 7.70
N ASN A 54 10.64 -10.11 7.39
CA ASN A 54 10.09 -10.24 6.03
C ASN A 54 9.06 -9.17 5.72
N PHE A 55 8.49 -8.51 6.74
CA PHE A 55 7.54 -7.45 6.54
C PHE A 55 8.22 -6.08 6.41
N MET A 56 7.57 -5.23 5.68
CA MET A 56 7.96 -3.83 5.50
C MET A 56 6.70 -2.97 5.63
N SER A 57 6.79 -1.96 6.46
CA SER A 57 5.70 -1.00 6.63
C SER A 57 6.22 0.41 6.42
N LEU A 58 5.52 1.19 5.61
CA LEU A 58 5.83 2.58 5.33
C LEU A 58 4.67 3.46 5.77
N ILE A 59 4.99 4.62 6.31
CA ILE A 59 4.05 5.65 6.74
C ILE A 59 4.18 6.86 5.82
N ALA A 60 3.04 7.41 5.42
CA ALA A 60 2.97 8.71 4.77
C ALA A 60 2.55 9.77 5.79
N GLU A 61 3.27 10.88 5.81
CA GLU A 61 2.98 12.04 6.64
C GLU A 61 2.76 13.27 5.78
N ILE A 62 1.81 14.11 6.20
CA ILE A 62 1.51 15.43 5.62
C ILE A 62 1.49 16.41 6.77
N ASP A 63 2.34 17.43 6.71
CA ASP A 63 2.46 18.47 7.74
C ASP A 63 2.66 17.90 9.16
N GLY A 64 3.44 16.80 9.27
CA GLY A 64 3.73 16.12 10.53
C GLY A 64 2.60 15.21 11.05
N GLU A 65 1.50 15.09 10.32
CA GLU A 65 0.40 14.18 10.66
C GLU A 65 0.47 12.90 9.80
N VAL A 66 0.27 11.75 10.44
CA VAL A 66 0.17 10.47 9.72
C VAL A 66 -1.09 10.45 8.88
N ALA A 67 -0.91 10.41 7.57
CA ALA A 67 -2.00 10.41 6.59
C ALA A 67 -2.45 9.00 6.20
N GLY A 68 -1.55 8.03 6.33
CA GLY A 68 -1.81 6.64 5.96
C GLY A 68 -0.56 5.79 6.02
N PHE A 69 -0.70 4.52 5.71
CA PHE A 69 0.41 3.56 5.69
C PHE A 69 0.19 2.44 4.67
N ILE A 70 1.24 1.69 4.40
CA ILE A 70 1.23 0.48 3.58
C ILE A 70 2.00 -0.63 4.28
N ILE A 71 1.50 -1.85 4.17
CA ILE A 71 2.14 -3.07 4.62
C ILE A 71 2.45 -3.95 3.42
N GLY A 72 3.68 -4.40 3.31
CA GLY A 72 4.12 -5.39 2.35
C GLY A 72 5.05 -6.41 2.97
N SER A 73 5.27 -7.52 2.28
CA SER A 73 6.25 -8.54 2.65
C SER A 73 7.05 -9.03 1.46
N LEU A 74 8.16 -9.71 1.76
CA LEU A 74 8.86 -10.57 0.82
C LEU A 74 8.51 -12.02 1.11
N GLU A 75 8.15 -12.73 0.06
CA GLU A 75 7.79 -14.14 0.09
C GLU A 75 8.58 -14.90 -0.98
N VAL A 76 8.69 -16.21 -0.82
CA VAL A 76 9.24 -17.09 -1.85
C VAL A 76 8.10 -17.87 -2.48
N TYR A 77 7.92 -17.73 -3.78
CA TYR A 77 6.90 -18.42 -4.54
C TYR A 77 7.51 -18.99 -5.83
N ASN A 78 7.44 -20.31 -6.01
CA ASN A 78 8.06 -21.01 -7.16
C ASN A 78 9.55 -20.61 -7.35
N ASP A 79 10.33 -20.69 -6.28
CA ASP A 79 11.77 -20.35 -6.23
C ASP A 79 12.12 -18.89 -6.60
N LYS A 80 11.13 -18.00 -6.63
CA LYS A 80 11.30 -16.56 -6.86
C LYS A 80 10.98 -15.76 -5.62
N VAL A 81 11.73 -14.70 -5.42
CA VAL A 81 11.39 -13.68 -4.43
C VAL A 81 10.29 -12.80 -5.00
N VAL A 82 9.18 -12.72 -4.30
CA VAL A 82 8.02 -11.93 -4.70
C VAL A 82 7.62 -10.98 -3.57
N GLY A 83 7.05 -9.85 -3.94
CA GLY A 83 6.41 -8.93 -3.00
C GLY A 83 4.94 -9.27 -2.82
N HIS A 84 4.41 -9.03 -1.62
CA HIS A 84 2.99 -9.11 -1.34
C HIS A 84 2.54 -7.86 -0.60
N ILE A 85 1.54 -7.15 -1.11
CA ILE A 85 0.92 -6.01 -0.45
C ILE A 85 -0.29 -6.50 0.32
N TYR A 86 -0.31 -6.26 1.63
CA TYR A 86 -1.39 -6.69 2.53
C TYR A 86 -2.44 -5.61 2.76
N SER A 87 -2.00 -4.36 2.96
CA SER A 87 -2.91 -3.24 3.18
C SER A 87 -2.32 -1.92 2.68
N ILE A 88 -3.19 -1.03 2.21
CA ILE A 88 -2.93 0.39 2.02
C ILE A 88 -4.08 1.15 2.64
N ASP A 89 -3.77 1.88 3.70
CA ASP A 89 -4.72 2.65 4.49
C ASP A 89 -4.45 4.13 4.35
N VAL A 90 -5.47 4.89 4.00
CA VAL A 90 -5.40 6.35 3.94
C VAL A 90 -6.62 6.93 4.63
N LEU A 91 -6.39 7.73 5.66
CA LEU A 91 -7.43 8.44 6.38
C LEU A 91 -8.27 9.28 5.40
N GLU A 92 -9.58 9.30 5.61
CA GLU A 92 -10.55 9.92 4.68
C GLU A 92 -10.17 11.36 4.31
N LYS A 93 -9.79 12.17 5.31
CA LYS A 93 -9.38 13.56 5.10
C LYS A 93 -8.14 13.76 4.21
N PHE A 94 -7.34 12.70 3.99
CA PHE A 94 -6.15 12.72 3.14
C PHE A 94 -6.32 11.96 1.81
N ARG A 95 -7.47 11.36 1.58
CA ARG A 95 -7.78 10.67 0.31
C ARG A 95 -7.79 11.62 -0.87
N ARG A 96 -7.60 11.10 -2.08
CA ARG A 96 -7.58 11.84 -3.35
C ARG A 96 -6.46 12.89 -3.47
N ARG A 97 -5.41 12.77 -2.67
CA ARG A 97 -4.24 13.66 -2.66
C ARG A 97 -2.95 12.94 -3.11
N GLY A 98 -3.07 11.72 -3.65
CA GLY A 98 -1.92 10.94 -4.13
C GLY A 98 -1.17 10.16 -3.05
N VAL A 99 -1.65 10.12 -1.81
CA VAL A 99 -0.99 9.42 -0.69
C VAL A 99 -0.82 7.94 -0.97
N ALA A 100 -1.89 7.24 -1.35
CA ALA A 100 -1.84 5.80 -1.65
C ALA A 100 -0.90 5.49 -2.82
N SER A 101 -0.93 6.31 -3.89
CA SER A 101 0.00 6.17 -5.03
C SER A 101 1.45 6.32 -4.61
N LYS A 102 1.75 7.27 -3.72
CA LYS A 102 3.12 7.49 -3.26
C LYS A 102 3.59 6.35 -2.36
N LEU A 103 2.75 5.89 -1.44
CA LEU A 103 3.03 4.73 -0.59
C LEU A 103 3.31 3.48 -1.44
N LEU A 104 2.46 3.20 -2.43
CA LEU A 104 2.63 2.05 -3.32
C LEU A 104 3.93 2.12 -4.13
N ASN A 105 4.24 3.28 -4.72
CA ASN A 105 5.48 3.47 -5.46
C ASN A 105 6.73 3.26 -4.59
N GLU A 106 6.75 3.79 -3.37
CA GLU A 106 7.89 3.62 -2.47
C GLU A 106 8.02 2.17 -1.97
N MET A 107 6.90 1.49 -1.72
CA MET A 107 6.92 0.07 -1.37
C MET A 107 7.44 -0.78 -2.54
N GLU A 108 7.00 -0.54 -3.76
CA GLU A 108 7.48 -1.27 -4.94
C GLU A 108 8.99 -1.09 -5.14
N LYS A 109 9.53 0.11 -4.96
CA LYS A 109 10.99 0.35 -4.99
C LYS A 109 11.72 -0.48 -3.95
N LEU A 110 11.21 -0.48 -2.72
CA LEU A 110 11.80 -1.22 -1.61
C LEU A 110 11.76 -2.74 -1.86
N LEU A 111 10.68 -3.26 -2.44
CA LEU A 111 10.55 -4.66 -2.85
C LEU A 111 11.58 -5.04 -3.91
N VAL A 112 11.75 -4.18 -4.94
CA VAL A 112 12.75 -4.38 -6.00
C VAL A 112 14.17 -4.37 -5.44
N GLU A 113 14.50 -3.42 -4.56
CA GLU A 113 15.81 -3.33 -3.90
C GLU A 113 16.15 -4.59 -3.10
N ARG A 114 15.11 -5.29 -2.61
CA ARG A 114 15.25 -6.56 -1.89
C ARG A 114 15.10 -7.80 -2.75
N GLY A 115 15.08 -7.65 -4.08
CA GLY A 115 15.13 -8.74 -5.04
C GLY A 115 13.76 -9.27 -5.51
N ALA A 116 12.66 -8.62 -5.18
CA ALA A 116 11.37 -9.03 -5.70
C ALA A 116 11.25 -8.74 -7.21
N GLU A 117 10.87 -9.76 -7.97
CA GLU A 117 10.64 -9.66 -9.41
C GLU A 117 9.17 -9.34 -9.74
N GLU A 118 8.26 -9.77 -8.90
CA GLU A 118 6.81 -9.64 -9.03
C GLU A 118 6.21 -9.14 -7.73
N CYS A 119 5.05 -8.51 -7.81
CA CYS A 119 4.26 -8.13 -6.65
C CYS A 119 2.82 -8.59 -6.80
N TYR A 120 2.28 -9.14 -5.74
CA TYR A 120 0.91 -9.62 -5.63
C TYR A 120 0.14 -8.84 -4.58
N LEU A 121 -1.16 -8.81 -4.74
CA LEU A 121 -2.10 -8.32 -3.73
C LEU A 121 -3.49 -8.91 -3.95
N GLU A 122 -4.30 -8.89 -2.91
CA GLU A 122 -5.72 -9.20 -2.97
C GLU A 122 -6.53 -7.92 -2.71
N VAL A 123 -7.66 -7.80 -3.40
CA VAL A 123 -8.58 -6.68 -3.22
C VAL A 123 -10.02 -7.18 -3.33
N ARG A 124 -10.91 -6.67 -2.51
CA ARG A 124 -12.35 -6.97 -2.61
C ARG A 124 -12.88 -6.50 -3.96
N VAL A 125 -13.76 -7.30 -4.54
CA VAL A 125 -14.38 -7.00 -5.85
C VAL A 125 -15.14 -5.68 -5.86
N ASP A 126 -15.73 -5.32 -4.73
CA ASP A 126 -16.52 -4.09 -4.52
C ASP A 126 -15.68 -2.86 -4.16
N ASN A 127 -14.40 -3.01 -3.85
CA ASN A 127 -13.50 -1.88 -3.57
C ASN A 127 -13.02 -1.22 -4.88
N LEU A 128 -13.91 -0.46 -5.52
CA LEU A 128 -13.63 0.17 -6.81
C LEU A 128 -12.50 1.19 -6.76
N ALA A 129 -12.33 1.88 -5.63
CA ALA A 129 -11.26 2.87 -5.45
C ALA A 129 -9.88 2.21 -5.45
N ALA A 130 -9.71 1.13 -4.67
CA ALA A 130 -8.46 0.37 -4.63
C ALA A 130 -8.17 -0.30 -5.98
N ARG A 131 -9.16 -0.91 -6.63
CA ARG A 131 -9.01 -1.51 -7.95
C ARG A 131 -8.56 -0.49 -9.01
N SER A 132 -9.10 0.71 -8.98
CA SER A 132 -8.70 1.81 -9.86
C SER A 132 -7.25 2.23 -9.61
N LEU A 133 -6.83 2.34 -8.34
CA LEU A 133 -5.45 2.62 -7.94
C LEU A 133 -4.50 1.57 -8.53
N TYR A 134 -4.75 0.29 -8.26
CA TYR A 134 -3.88 -0.79 -8.70
C TYR A 134 -3.82 -0.91 -10.23
N LYS A 135 -4.94 -0.76 -10.92
CA LYS A 135 -4.97 -0.72 -12.39
C LYS A 135 -4.09 0.40 -12.94
N LYS A 136 -4.18 1.61 -12.37
CA LYS A 136 -3.34 2.76 -12.75
C LYS A 136 -1.85 2.47 -12.54
N HIS A 137 -1.50 1.68 -11.53
CA HIS A 137 -0.12 1.28 -11.23
C HIS A 137 0.35 0.05 -12.01
N GLY A 138 -0.44 -0.48 -12.94
CA GLY A 138 -0.05 -1.57 -13.83
C GLY A 138 -0.29 -2.97 -13.27
N TYR A 139 -1.05 -3.12 -12.19
CA TYR A 139 -1.50 -4.42 -11.72
C TYR A 139 -2.56 -5.01 -12.65
N LYS A 140 -2.46 -6.31 -12.88
CA LYS A 140 -3.39 -7.07 -13.72
C LYS A 140 -4.06 -8.17 -12.91
N GLN A 141 -5.34 -8.38 -13.15
CA GLN A 141 -6.08 -9.46 -12.53
C GLN A 141 -5.59 -10.82 -13.03
N ILE A 142 -5.31 -11.74 -12.11
CA ILE A 142 -4.90 -13.12 -12.43
C ILE A 142 -5.88 -14.16 -11.91
N LYS A 143 -6.66 -13.85 -10.87
CA LYS A 143 -7.60 -14.81 -10.29
C LYS A 143 -8.74 -14.08 -9.59
N ILE A 144 -9.93 -14.70 -9.60
CA ILE A 144 -11.05 -14.36 -8.71
C ILE A 144 -11.08 -15.40 -7.62
N GLN A 145 -11.12 -14.98 -6.37
CA GLN A 145 -11.21 -15.82 -5.18
C GLN A 145 -12.62 -15.69 -4.63
N LYS A 146 -13.39 -16.77 -4.74
CA LYS A 146 -14.77 -16.79 -4.25
C LYS A 146 -14.76 -16.82 -2.71
N ASP A 147 -15.63 -15.99 -2.11
CA ASP A 147 -15.85 -15.91 -0.67
C ASP A 147 -14.59 -15.71 0.18
N ASP A 148 -13.59 -15.02 -0.39
CA ASP A 148 -12.26 -14.81 0.20
C ASP A 148 -12.31 -13.94 1.47
N TYR A 149 -13.26 -13.02 1.53
CA TYR A 149 -13.42 -12.09 2.66
C TYR A 149 -14.55 -12.50 3.61
N ARG A 150 -15.67 -12.91 3.06
CA ARG A 150 -16.84 -13.49 3.74
C ARG A 150 -17.82 -14.03 2.70
N GLU A 151 -18.81 -14.80 3.13
CA GLU A 151 -19.83 -15.34 2.24
C GLU A 151 -20.43 -14.23 1.35
N GLY A 152 -20.36 -14.42 0.04
CA GLY A 152 -20.84 -13.47 -0.98
C GLY A 152 -19.89 -12.32 -1.31
N ILE A 153 -18.74 -12.18 -0.64
CA ILE A 153 -17.76 -11.15 -0.97
C ILE A 153 -16.48 -11.78 -1.51
N HIS A 154 -16.33 -11.66 -2.82
CA HIS A 154 -15.19 -12.21 -3.53
C HIS A 154 -13.97 -11.30 -3.47
N GLY A 155 -12.79 -11.91 -3.46
CA GLY A 155 -11.51 -11.26 -3.68
C GLY A 155 -11.07 -11.34 -5.14
N ILE A 156 -10.23 -10.41 -5.53
CA ILE A 156 -9.53 -10.43 -6.80
C ILE A 156 -8.04 -10.42 -6.48
N ARG A 157 -7.32 -11.42 -6.98
CA ARG A 157 -5.87 -11.42 -6.91
C ARG A 157 -5.30 -10.68 -8.11
N LEU A 158 -4.47 -9.71 -7.83
CA LEU A 158 -3.76 -8.89 -8.82
C LEU A 158 -2.27 -9.17 -8.77
N LYS A 159 -1.60 -9.00 -9.91
CA LYS A 159 -0.16 -9.16 -10.05
C LYS A 159 0.43 -8.04 -10.91
N LYS A 160 1.66 -7.64 -10.57
CA LYS A 160 2.49 -6.73 -11.36
C LYS A 160 3.90 -7.29 -11.49
N GLN A 161 4.48 -7.23 -12.69
CA GLN A 161 5.91 -7.42 -12.89
C GLN A 161 6.64 -6.16 -12.43
N LEU A 162 7.56 -6.32 -11.47
CA LEU A 162 8.41 -5.25 -11.01
C LEU A 162 9.65 -5.17 -11.93
N LYS A 163 10.06 -3.96 -12.31
CA LYS A 163 11.30 -3.79 -13.08
C LYS A 163 12.48 -3.95 -12.15
N SER A 164 13.32 -4.98 -12.38
CA SER A 164 14.60 -5.08 -11.70
C SER A 164 15.55 -3.98 -12.23
N ASN A 165 16.33 -3.37 -11.33
CA ASN A 165 17.39 -2.40 -11.69
C ASN A 165 18.59 -3.02 -12.43
N SER A 166 18.44 -4.23 -12.99
CA SER A 166 19.53 -5.00 -13.61
C SER A 166 19.99 -4.47 -14.97
N GLN A 167 19.50 -3.33 -15.46
CA GLN A 167 19.99 -2.75 -16.74
C GLN A 167 21.11 -1.72 -16.59
N ASN A 168 21.64 -1.43 -15.40
CA ASN A 168 22.74 -0.44 -15.23
C ASN A 168 24.08 -1.03 -14.78
N ARG A 169 24.31 -2.33 -14.97
CA ARG A 169 25.67 -2.89 -14.91
C ARG A 169 26.08 -3.35 -16.31
N LYS A 170 26.24 -2.42 -17.24
CA LYS A 170 27.22 -2.62 -18.29
C LYS A 170 28.57 -2.35 -17.66
N VAL A 171 29.33 -3.42 -17.47
CA VAL A 171 30.74 -3.43 -17.15
C VAL A 171 31.47 -2.70 -18.27
N GLU A 172 32.21 -1.65 -17.92
CA GLU A 172 33.37 -1.22 -18.67
C GLU A 172 34.53 -2.15 -18.41
#